data_8c34dd0600d4daa9923f947c9b87969a
#
_entry.id   8c34dd0600d4daa9923f947c9b87969a
#
_cell.length_a   1.000
_cell.length_b   1.000
_cell.length_c   1.000
_cell.angle_alpha   90.00
_cell.angle_beta   90.00
_cell.angle_gamma   90.00
#
_symmetry.space_group_name_H-M   'P 1'
#
loop_
_entity.id
_entity.type
_entity.pdbx_description
1 polymer ?
#
loop_
_entity_poly.entity_id
_entity_poly.type
_entity_poly.pdbx_seq_one_letter_code
_entity_poly.pdbx_strand_id
1 'polypeptide(L)'
;GRAQQGRGKGGGGTMIRPEILAPAGDPEKLRFAVDYGADAVYLAGKAFGMRSASGNFSREELAQAVRWCHERGVRVYVTVNTLPRDPELAQLPDYLAFLDACGADAIILADLGVLRLAKQYAPRCRIHISTQTSIVNSEAACMWHELGASRIVLARELTLEEIRHIRAHTPPELELEAFVHGWPIPAGVCCPIIWRPEMPTGAHAPSPAGGTTGWWRNTARENICRWRRTAPGPTFLIPRT
;
A
#
# COMPACT_ATOMS: atom_id res chain seq x y z
N GLY A 1 -43.76 -26.95 -32.84
CA GLY A 1 -42.41 -26.48 -32.87
C GLY A 1 -42.09 -25.70 -31.61
N ARG A 2 -41.39 -26.29 -30.66
CA ARG A 2 -40.85 -25.59 -29.48
C ARG A 2 -39.45 -25.06 -29.83
N ALA A 3 -39.29 -23.74 -29.81
CA ALA A 3 -37.99 -23.08 -29.94
C ALA A 3 -37.17 -23.31 -28.64
N GLN A 4 -36.03 -23.94 -28.75
CA GLN A 4 -35.05 -24.03 -27.69
C GLN A 4 -34.30 -22.68 -27.61
N GLN A 5 -34.46 -21.96 -26.51
CA GLN A 5 -33.65 -20.82 -26.18
C GLN A 5 -32.29 -21.33 -25.67
N GLY A 6 -31.23 -21.04 -26.43
CA GLY A 6 -29.86 -21.28 -26.05
C GLY A 6 -29.48 -20.44 -24.84
N ARG A 7 -29.16 -21.09 -23.70
CA ARG A 7 -28.52 -20.45 -22.54
C ARG A 7 -27.08 -20.13 -22.91
N GLY A 8 -26.80 -18.87 -23.11
CA GLY A 8 -25.43 -18.37 -23.19
C GLY A 8 -24.67 -18.72 -21.90
N LYS A 9 -23.58 -19.48 -22.04
CA LYS A 9 -22.63 -19.71 -20.95
C LYS A 9 -21.93 -18.39 -20.67
N GLY A 10 -22.39 -17.67 -19.65
CA GLY A 10 -21.63 -16.56 -19.07
C GLY A 10 -20.33 -17.11 -18.49
N GLY A 11 -19.21 -16.71 -19.05
CA GLY A 11 -17.88 -16.98 -18.50
C GLY A 11 -17.78 -16.36 -17.10
N GLY A 12 -17.90 -17.19 -16.08
CA GLY A 12 -17.66 -16.81 -14.69
C GLY A 12 -16.16 -16.59 -14.45
N GLY A 13 -15.66 -15.43 -14.82
CA GLY A 13 -14.36 -14.97 -14.35
C GLY A 13 -14.43 -14.85 -12.84
N THR A 14 -13.64 -15.65 -12.14
CA THR A 14 -13.48 -15.54 -10.67
C THR A 14 -13.00 -14.13 -10.38
N MET A 15 -13.85 -13.30 -9.76
CA MET A 15 -13.43 -11.95 -9.35
C MET A 15 -12.37 -12.10 -8.27
N ILE A 16 -11.14 -11.76 -8.61
CA ILE A 16 -10.02 -11.78 -7.66
C ILE A 16 -10.23 -10.62 -6.68
N ARG A 17 -10.42 -10.95 -5.39
CA ARG A 17 -10.53 -9.93 -4.34
C ARG A 17 -9.19 -9.23 -4.17
N PRO A 18 -9.16 -7.88 -4.14
CA PRO A 18 -7.93 -7.13 -3.87
C PRO A 18 -7.46 -7.33 -2.44
N GLU A 19 -6.18 -7.13 -2.26
CA GLU A 19 -5.60 -6.97 -0.95
C GLU A 19 -5.93 -5.58 -0.40
N ILE A 20 -6.43 -5.54 0.82
CA ILE A 20 -6.65 -4.29 1.56
C ILE A 20 -5.43 -4.06 2.44
N LEU A 21 -4.63 -3.03 2.09
CA LEU A 21 -3.48 -2.60 2.86
C LEU A 21 -3.86 -1.39 3.74
N ALA A 22 -3.60 -1.49 5.04
CA ALA A 22 -3.92 -0.43 6.00
C ALA A 22 -2.66 0.12 6.70
N PRO A 23 -2.63 1.44 7.04
CA PRO A 23 -1.56 2.02 7.82
C PRO A 23 -1.63 1.60 9.29
N ALA A 24 -0.47 1.33 9.90
CA ALA A 24 -0.33 1.02 11.31
C ALA A 24 0.81 1.85 11.92
N GLY A 25 0.52 3.07 12.37
CA GLY A 25 1.53 4.01 12.89
C GLY A 25 1.96 3.71 14.33
N ASP A 26 1.21 2.89 15.07
CA ASP A 26 1.46 2.46 16.43
C ASP A 26 0.70 1.15 16.73
N PRO A 27 0.97 0.48 17.87
CA PRO A 27 0.32 -0.79 18.23
C PRO A 27 -1.21 -0.71 18.36
N GLU A 28 -1.78 0.41 18.76
CA GLU A 28 -3.24 0.60 18.84
C GLU A 28 -3.85 0.63 17.44
N LYS A 29 -3.27 1.42 16.53
CA LYS A 29 -3.71 1.51 15.13
C LYS A 29 -3.52 0.19 14.38
N LEU A 30 -2.46 -0.57 14.73
CA LEU A 30 -2.25 -1.91 14.20
C LEU A 30 -3.43 -2.82 14.53
N ARG A 31 -3.86 -2.85 15.79
CA ARG A 31 -5.01 -3.65 16.22
C ARG A 31 -6.28 -3.26 15.50
N PHE A 32 -6.57 -1.97 15.42
CA PHE A 32 -7.73 -1.49 14.68
C PHE A 32 -7.68 -1.90 13.20
N ALA A 33 -6.54 -1.76 12.52
CA ALA A 33 -6.39 -2.15 11.12
C ALA A 33 -6.75 -3.63 10.90
N VAL A 34 -6.23 -4.51 11.76
CA VAL A 34 -6.49 -5.95 11.70
C VAL A 34 -7.95 -6.27 12.05
N ASP A 35 -8.49 -5.71 13.11
CA ASP A 35 -9.87 -5.93 13.57
C ASP A 35 -10.91 -5.45 12.54
N TYR A 36 -10.57 -4.43 11.75
CA TYR A 36 -11.41 -3.95 10.64
C TYR A 36 -11.19 -4.71 9.33
N GLY A 37 -10.37 -5.74 9.32
CA GLY A 37 -10.24 -6.70 8.22
C GLY A 37 -9.23 -6.30 7.14
N ALA A 38 -8.13 -5.66 7.53
CA ALA A 38 -6.98 -5.50 6.65
C ALA A 38 -6.39 -6.87 6.29
N ASP A 39 -6.02 -7.06 5.03
CA ASP A 39 -5.30 -8.26 4.57
C ASP A 39 -3.79 -8.11 4.76
N ALA A 40 -3.33 -6.86 4.81
CA ALA A 40 -1.95 -6.49 5.12
C ALA A 40 -1.91 -5.13 5.83
N VAL A 41 -0.83 -4.90 6.57
CA VAL A 41 -0.56 -3.62 7.21
C VAL A 41 0.81 -3.11 6.82
N TYR A 42 0.97 -1.78 6.71
CA TYR A 42 2.29 -1.20 6.61
C TYR A 42 2.60 -0.34 7.84
N LEU A 43 3.82 -0.45 8.31
CA LEU A 43 4.30 0.21 9.50
C LEU A 43 5.77 0.65 9.34
N ALA A 44 6.25 1.48 10.25
CA ALA A 44 7.60 1.99 10.26
C ALA A 44 8.31 1.64 11.56
N GLY A 45 9.57 1.23 11.47
CA GLY A 45 10.47 1.25 12.63
C GLY A 45 10.90 2.67 13.00
N LYS A 46 11.47 2.83 14.19
CA LYS A 46 12.05 4.11 14.65
C LYS A 46 13.21 4.61 13.76
N ALA A 47 13.83 3.69 13.01
CA ALA A 47 14.88 3.98 12.04
C ALA A 47 14.33 3.88 10.60
N PHE A 48 14.84 4.73 9.69
CA PHE A 48 14.61 4.69 8.23
C PHE A 48 13.17 4.83 7.73
N GLY A 49 12.21 5.18 8.59
CA GLY A 49 10.86 5.55 8.19
C GLY A 49 10.72 7.07 8.05
N MET A 50 10.11 7.58 6.98
CA MET A 50 9.92 9.03 6.76
C MET A 50 9.12 9.74 7.86
N ARG A 51 8.30 9.03 8.62
CA ARG A 51 7.47 9.59 9.68
C ARG A 51 8.05 9.32 11.06
N SER A 52 9.30 9.72 11.29
CA SER A 52 9.99 9.54 12.58
C SER A 52 9.32 10.24 13.78
N ALA A 53 8.46 11.22 13.54
CA ALA A 53 7.75 11.97 14.58
C ALA A 53 6.46 11.31 15.12
N SER A 54 5.99 10.23 14.52
CA SER A 54 4.84 9.46 15.01
C SER A 54 5.33 8.16 15.63
N GLY A 55 4.80 7.78 16.78
CA GLY A 55 5.08 6.62 17.63
C GLY A 55 5.64 5.29 17.06
N ASN A 56 6.45 5.33 16.02
CA ASN A 56 7.04 4.21 15.29
C ASN A 56 7.52 3.06 16.20
N PHE A 57 7.53 1.85 15.68
CA PHE A 57 7.85 0.63 16.40
C PHE A 57 9.35 0.49 16.72
N SER A 58 9.69 0.10 17.96
CA SER A 58 11.02 -0.41 18.26
C SER A 58 11.26 -1.75 17.55
N ARG A 59 12.50 -2.27 17.55
CA ARG A 59 12.79 -3.58 16.95
C ARG A 59 11.98 -4.69 17.64
N GLU A 60 11.85 -4.65 18.95
CA GLU A 60 11.10 -5.62 19.74
C GLU A 60 9.59 -5.54 19.45
N GLU A 61 9.04 -4.33 19.43
CA GLU A 61 7.64 -4.09 19.07
C GLU A 61 7.34 -4.51 17.64
N LEU A 62 8.28 -4.28 16.70
CA LEU A 62 8.13 -4.68 15.31
C LEU A 62 8.11 -6.20 15.18
N ALA A 63 9.04 -6.90 15.81
CA ALA A 63 9.05 -8.36 15.82
C ALA A 63 7.80 -8.96 16.47
N GLN A 64 7.26 -8.32 17.52
CA GLN A 64 5.98 -8.72 18.12
C GLN A 64 4.81 -8.46 17.17
N ALA A 65 4.79 -7.30 16.51
CA ALA A 65 3.75 -6.92 15.53
C ALA A 65 3.68 -7.92 14.37
N VAL A 66 4.84 -8.31 13.81
CA VAL A 66 4.91 -9.31 12.74
C VAL A 66 4.30 -10.64 13.19
N ARG A 67 4.74 -11.18 14.32
CA ARG A 67 4.18 -12.45 14.84
C ARG A 67 2.68 -12.36 15.08
N TRP A 68 2.23 -11.30 15.74
CA TRP A 68 0.83 -11.09 16.07
C TRP A 68 -0.08 -10.98 14.84
N CYS A 69 0.41 -10.32 13.76
CA CYS A 69 -0.29 -10.22 12.49
C CYS A 69 -0.33 -11.58 11.76
N HIS A 70 0.79 -12.31 11.72
CA HIS A 70 0.87 -13.61 11.06
C HIS A 70 -0.06 -14.64 11.69
N GLU A 71 -0.19 -14.66 13.02
CA GLU A 71 -1.16 -15.50 13.73
C GLU A 71 -2.61 -15.25 13.30
N ARG A 72 -2.88 -14.08 12.68
CA ARG A 72 -4.19 -13.66 12.16
C ARG A 72 -4.30 -13.68 10.65
N GLY A 73 -3.28 -14.20 9.98
CA GLY A 73 -3.21 -14.28 8.52
C GLY A 73 -3.02 -12.91 7.84
N VAL A 74 -2.56 -11.90 8.56
CA VAL A 74 -2.32 -10.54 8.06
C VAL A 74 -0.83 -10.34 7.77
N ARG A 75 -0.49 -9.85 6.59
CA ARG A 75 0.88 -9.57 6.16
C ARG A 75 1.39 -8.23 6.71
N VAL A 76 2.70 -8.15 6.90
CA VAL A 76 3.35 -6.94 7.44
C VAL A 76 4.40 -6.42 6.47
N TYR A 77 4.24 -5.19 6.01
CA TYR A 77 5.18 -4.48 5.16
C TYR A 77 5.85 -3.37 5.94
N VAL A 78 7.17 -3.32 5.90
CA VAL A 78 7.94 -2.35 6.68
C VAL A 78 8.49 -1.26 5.77
N THR A 79 8.22 0.00 6.12
CA THR A 79 8.75 1.13 5.35
C THR A 79 10.20 1.39 5.70
N VAL A 80 11.06 1.40 4.67
CA VAL A 80 12.47 1.80 4.68
C VAL A 80 12.65 2.80 3.53
N ASN A 81 11.83 3.83 3.54
CA ASN A 81 11.61 4.71 2.40
C ASN A 81 12.19 6.13 2.59
N THR A 82 13.10 6.30 3.52
CA THR A 82 13.98 7.47 3.56
C THR A 82 14.97 7.44 2.39
N LEU A 83 15.52 8.59 2.04
CA LEU A 83 16.65 8.72 1.13
C LEU A 83 17.92 8.88 1.98
N PRO A 84 18.57 7.77 2.38
CA PRO A 84 19.67 7.82 3.33
C PRO A 84 20.92 8.41 2.69
N ARG A 85 21.68 9.16 3.48
CA ARG A 85 23.03 9.61 3.13
C ARG A 85 24.05 8.53 3.50
N ASP A 86 25.25 8.59 2.93
CA ASP A 86 26.30 7.59 3.15
C ASP A 86 26.54 7.21 4.63
N PRO A 87 26.57 8.13 5.61
CA PRO A 87 26.70 7.75 7.00
C PRO A 87 25.54 6.92 7.56
N GLU A 88 24.32 7.11 7.02
CA GLU A 88 23.13 6.38 7.42
C GLU A 88 23.10 4.99 6.76
N LEU A 89 23.64 4.85 5.54
CA LEU A 89 23.76 3.59 4.82
C LEU A 89 24.53 2.53 5.61
N ALA A 90 25.49 2.93 6.42
CA ALA A 90 26.29 2.01 7.24
C ALA A 90 25.45 1.21 8.26
N GLN A 91 24.30 1.72 8.68
CA GLN A 91 23.40 1.09 9.65
C GLN A 91 22.32 0.20 9.00
N LEU A 92 22.12 0.34 7.69
CA LEU A 92 21.06 -0.39 6.95
C LEU A 92 21.27 -1.90 6.90
N PRO A 93 22.47 -2.44 6.68
CA PRO A 93 22.66 -3.89 6.60
C PRO A 93 22.14 -4.64 7.83
N ASP A 94 22.46 -4.16 9.03
CA ASP A 94 22.00 -4.75 10.29
C ASP A 94 20.47 -4.63 10.45
N TYR A 95 19.90 -3.49 10.07
CA TYR A 95 18.46 -3.29 10.13
C TYR A 95 17.70 -4.16 9.13
N LEU A 96 18.19 -4.29 7.90
CA LEU A 96 17.59 -5.14 6.87
C LEU A 96 17.67 -6.62 7.24
N ALA A 97 18.81 -7.07 7.75
CA ALA A 97 18.97 -8.44 8.27
C ALA A 97 18.00 -8.72 9.44
N PHE A 98 17.77 -7.73 10.30
CA PHE A 98 16.77 -7.84 11.35
C PHE A 98 15.34 -7.98 10.77
N LEU A 99 14.97 -7.18 9.76
CA LEU A 99 13.64 -7.29 9.11
C LEU A 99 13.44 -8.66 8.47
N ASP A 100 14.46 -9.18 7.81
CA ASP A 100 14.44 -10.52 7.23
C ASP A 100 14.29 -11.60 8.32
N ALA A 101 15.03 -11.49 9.40
CA ALA A 101 15.01 -12.44 10.51
C ALA A 101 13.68 -12.44 11.27
N CYS A 102 13.04 -11.29 11.47
CA CYS A 102 11.74 -11.20 12.15
C CYS A 102 10.57 -11.61 11.27
N GLY A 103 10.79 -11.86 9.97
CA GLY A 103 9.78 -12.36 9.05
C GLY A 103 8.89 -11.29 8.43
N ALA A 104 9.37 -10.05 8.27
CA ALA A 104 8.63 -9.04 7.51
C ALA A 104 8.35 -9.55 6.08
N ASP A 105 7.11 -9.43 5.61
CA ASP A 105 6.71 -9.96 4.30
C ASP A 105 7.27 -9.13 3.14
N ALA A 106 7.38 -7.81 3.33
CA ALA A 106 7.97 -6.93 2.34
C ALA A 106 8.62 -5.69 2.96
N ILE A 107 9.53 -5.11 2.21
CA ILE A 107 10.16 -3.82 2.48
C ILE A 107 9.68 -2.81 1.45
N ILE A 108 9.12 -1.69 1.91
CA ILE A 108 8.70 -0.56 1.07
C ILE A 108 9.84 0.45 1.03
N LEU A 109 10.45 0.65 -0.13
CA LEU A 109 11.64 1.50 -0.30
C LEU A 109 11.48 2.46 -1.49
N ALA A 110 12.35 3.47 -1.58
CA ALA A 110 12.34 4.48 -2.63
C ALA A 110 13.72 4.76 -3.25
N ASP A 111 14.76 4.16 -2.70
CA ASP A 111 16.15 4.44 -3.06
C ASP A 111 16.85 3.20 -3.64
N LEU A 112 17.64 3.39 -4.70
CA LEU A 112 18.35 2.30 -5.38
C LEU A 112 19.48 1.70 -4.53
N GLY A 113 20.12 2.50 -3.69
CA GLY A 113 21.13 2.01 -2.74
C GLY A 113 20.50 1.12 -1.68
N VAL A 114 19.33 1.54 -1.15
CA VAL A 114 18.51 0.72 -0.24
C VAL A 114 18.04 -0.57 -0.91
N LEU A 115 17.61 -0.51 -2.17
CA LEU A 115 17.24 -1.69 -2.95
C LEU A 115 18.39 -2.70 -3.04
N ARG A 116 19.59 -2.22 -3.39
CA ARG A 116 20.77 -3.07 -3.48
C ARG A 116 21.08 -3.77 -2.16
N LEU A 117 21.04 -3.02 -1.05
CA LEU A 117 21.29 -3.58 0.28
C LEU A 117 20.15 -4.52 0.72
N ALA A 118 18.89 -4.21 0.41
CA ALA A 118 17.76 -5.08 0.74
C ALA A 118 17.87 -6.44 0.05
N LYS A 119 18.27 -6.49 -1.22
CA LYS A 119 18.51 -7.74 -1.94
C LYS A 119 19.64 -8.59 -1.32
N GLN A 120 20.61 -7.95 -0.71
CA GLN A 120 21.75 -8.63 -0.09
C GLN A 120 21.44 -9.10 1.33
N TYR A 121 20.79 -8.27 2.15
CA TYR A 121 20.64 -8.48 3.59
C TYR A 121 19.24 -8.89 4.04
N ALA A 122 18.23 -8.79 3.13
CA ALA A 122 16.85 -9.20 3.40
C ALA A 122 16.28 -9.99 2.21
N PRO A 123 16.92 -11.10 1.79
CA PRO A 123 16.55 -11.83 0.56
C PRO A 123 15.17 -12.49 0.63
N ARG A 124 14.61 -12.72 1.82
CA ARG A 124 13.27 -13.31 1.98
C ARG A 124 12.16 -12.28 1.92
N CYS A 125 12.48 -11.00 2.16
CA CYS A 125 11.51 -9.93 2.07
C CYS A 125 11.23 -9.56 0.62
N ARG A 126 9.96 -9.44 0.25
CA ARG A 126 9.58 -8.88 -1.06
C ARG A 126 9.93 -7.39 -1.12
N ILE A 127 10.18 -6.88 -2.31
CA ILE A 127 10.51 -5.48 -2.53
C ILE A 127 9.28 -4.75 -3.10
N HIS A 128 8.81 -3.75 -2.39
CA HIS A 128 7.75 -2.84 -2.83
C HIS A 128 8.32 -1.44 -3.02
N ILE A 129 8.01 -0.82 -4.15
CA ILE A 129 8.50 0.53 -4.45
C ILE A 129 7.51 1.56 -3.94
N SER A 130 8.00 2.47 -3.11
CA SER A 130 7.19 3.52 -2.48
C SER A 130 6.68 4.53 -3.51
N THR A 131 5.49 5.09 -3.26
CA THR A 131 4.93 6.21 -4.05
C THR A 131 5.83 7.45 -4.12
N GLN A 132 6.84 7.55 -3.26
CA GLN A 132 7.84 8.62 -3.30
C GLN A 132 8.69 8.62 -4.57
N THR A 133 8.78 7.49 -5.28
CA THR A 133 9.45 7.43 -6.58
C THR A 133 8.61 8.06 -7.70
N SER A 134 7.38 8.49 -7.40
CA SER A 134 6.47 9.19 -8.32
C SER A 134 6.30 8.46 -9.66
N ILE A 135 6.06 7.15 -9.62
CA ILE A 135 5.89 6.35 -10.83
C ILE A 135 4.52 6.64 -11.46
N VAL A 136 4.55 7.16 -12.68
CA VAL A 136 3.39 7.60 -13.46
C VAL A 136 3.26 6.93 -14.84
N ASN A 137 4.14 6.00 -15.17
CA ASN A 137 4.13 5.31 -16.47
C ASN A 137 4.61 3.86 -16.36
N SER A 138 4.29 3.06 -17.37
CA SER A 138 4.63 1.64 -17.43
C SER A 138 6.12 1.37 -17.55
N GLU A 139 6.87 2.19 -18.27
CA GLU A 139 8.31 1.99 -18.48
C GLU A 139 9.07 2.09 -17.16
N ALA A 140 8.75 3.10 -16.33
CA ALA A 140 9.34 3.22 -15.01
C ALA A 140 8.96 2.04 -14.09
N ALA A 141 7.72 1.56 -14.19
CA ALA A 141 7.27 0.40 -13.42
C ALA A 141 7.99 -0.88 -13.86
N CYS A 142 8.15 -1.12 -15.17
CA CYS A 142 8.89 -2.25 -15.71
C CYS A 142 10.37 -2.21 -15.30
N MET A 143 11.02 -1.05 -15.37
CA MET A 143 12.42 -0.90 -14.95
C MET A 143 12.61 -1.30 -13.47
N TRP A 144 11.74 -0.82 -12.59
CA TRP A 144 11.80 -1.23 -11.18
C TRP A 144 11.56 -2.73 -10.99
N HIS A 145 10.67 -3.33 -11.81
CA HIS A 145 10.44 -4.77 -11.79
C HIS A 145 11.69 -5.55 -12.21
N GLU A 146 12.36 -5.14 -13.28
CA GLU A 146 13.62 -5.71 -13.74
C GLU A 146 14.72 -5.63 -12.67
N LEU A 147 14.71 -4.55 -11.87
CA LEU A 147 15.57 -4.41 -10.72
C LEU A 147 15.16 -5.29 -9.52
N GLY A 148 14.05 -6.03 -9.63
CA GLY A 148 13.59 -7.00 -8.64
C GLY A 148 12.47 -6.55 -7.73
N ALA A 149 11.79 -5.45 -8.07
CA ALA A 149 10.57 -5.06 -7.36
C ALA A 149 9.43 -6.02 -7.71
N SER A 150 8.67 -6.44 -6.70
CA SER A 150 7.47 -7.28 -6.85
C SER A 150 6.19 -6.46 -6.85
N ARG A 151 6.23 -5.22 -6.36
CA ARG A 151 5.09 -4.30 -6.29
C ARG A 151 5.51 -2.86 -6.48
N ILE A 152 4.68 -2.09 -7.17
CA ILE A 152 4.82 -0.65 -7.35
C ILE A 152 3.64 0.06 -6.70
N VAL A 153 3.94 0.98 -5.78
CA VAL A 153 2.94 1.91 -5.27
C VAL A 153 2.89 3.12 -6.20
N LEU A 154 1.84 3.18 -7.00
CA LEU A 154 1.68 4.19 -8.04
C LEU A 154 1.59 5.62 -7.46
N ALA A 155 1.93 6.59 -8.28
CA ALA A 155 1.73 8.00 -7.94
C ALA A 155 0.22 8.31 -7.79
N ARG A 156 -0.08 9.31 -7.00
CA ARG A 156 -1.45 9.64 -6.60
C ARG A 156 -2.20 10.46 -7.62
N GLU A 157 -1.46 11.11 -8.48
CA GLU A 157 -1.94 12.01 -9.51
C GLU A 157 -2.59 11.26 -10.67
N LEU A 158 -2.40 9.93 -10.73
CA LEU A 158 -2.91 9.08 -11.80
C LEU A 158 -4.43 8.93 -11.75
N THR A 159 -5.03 9.09 -12.90
CA THR A 159 -6.42 8.73 -13.15
C THR A 159 -6.59 7.21 -13.26
N LEU A 160 -7.82 6.72 -13.13
CA LEU A 160 -8.11 5.30 -13.32
C LEU A 160 -7.78 4.80 -14.73
N GLU A 161 -7.90 5.65 -15.74
CA GLU A 161 -7.56 5.31 -17.12
C GLU A 161 -6.07 5.12 -17.30
N GLU A 162 -5.27 6.01 -16.72
CA GLU A 162 -3.80 5.88 -16.70
C GLU A 162 -3.35 4.63 -15.93
N ILE A 163 -3.97 4.32 -14.80
CA ILE A 163 -3.68 3.08 -14.06
C ILE A 163 -4.00 1.85 -14.89
N ARG A 164 -5.14 1.84 -15.61
CA ARG A 164 -5.48 0.75 -16.54
C ARG A 164 -4.45 0.61 -17.66
N HIS A 165 -4.02 1.74 -18.20
CA HIS A 165 -2.99 1.76 -19.24
C HIS A 165 -1.67 1.17 -18.70
N ILE A 166 -1.20 1.61 -17.54
CA ILE A 166 0.00 1.06 -16.89
C ILE A 166 -0.17 -0.44 -16.69
N ARG A 167 -1.31 -0.90 -16.14
CA ARG A 167 -1.56 -2.33 -15.93
C ARG A 167 -1.49 -3.15 -17.22
N ALA A 168 -2.01 -2.62 -18.31
CA ALA A 168 -2.00 -3.30 -19.62
C ALA A 168 -0.60 -3.42 -20.23
N HIS A 169 0.35 -2.59 -19.81
CA HIS A 169 1.71 -2.51 -20.35
C HIS A 169 2.79 -2.93 -19.32
N THR A 170 2.41 -3.57 -18.23
CA THR A 170 3.34 -4.11 -17.23
C THR A 170 3.19 -5.63 -17.13
N PRO A 171 4.23 -6.37 -16.73
CA PRO A 171 4.15 -7.81 -16.53
C PRO A 171 3.02 -8.19 -15.57
N PRO A 172 2.28 -9.29 -15.81
CA PRO A 172 1.17 -9.70 -14.94
C PRO A 172 1.62 -10.03 -13.50
N GLU A 173 2.84 -10.50 -13.32
CA GLU A 173 3.45 -10.81 -12.03
C GLU A 173 3.84 -9.57 -11.21
N LEU A 174 3.97 -8.40 -11.85
CA LEU A 174 4.19 -7.14 -11.15
C LEU A 174 2.89 -6.67 -10.50
N GLU A 175 2.86 -6.59 -9.19
CA GLU A 175 1.71 -6.03 -8.47
C GLU A 175 1.71 -4.49 -8.57
N LEU A 176 0.54 -3.92 -8.81
CA LEU A 176 0.32 -2.47 -8.75
C LEU A 176 -0.54 -2.14 -7.54
N GLU A 177 -0.10 -1.18 -6.76
CA GLU A 177 -0.81 -0.68 -5.59
C GLU A 177 -1.27 0.76 -5.84
N ALA A 178 -2.53 1.04 -5.57
CA ALA A 178 -3.08 2.38 -5.65
C ALA A 178 -3.78 2.74 -4.33
N PHE A 179 -3.66 3.99 -3.94
CA PHE A 179 -4.35 4.47 -2.77
C PHE A 179 -5.84 4.71 -3.08
N VAL A 180 -6.73 4.29 -2.23
CA VAL A 180 -8.18 4.44 -2.37
C VAL A 180 -8.81 5.32 -1.28
N HIS A 181 -8.01 5.75 -0.31
CA HIS A 181 -8.43 6.61 0.78
C HIS A 181 -7.27 7.51 1.25
N GLY A 182 -7.56 8.77 1.52
CA GLY A 182 -6.60 9.74 2.03
C GLY A 182 -6.98 11.18 1.68
N TRP A 183 -6.30 12.13 2.29
CA TRP A 183 -6.49 13.57 2.05
C TRP A 183 -5.40 14.09 1.10
N PRO A 184 -5.72 14.97 0.13
CA PRO A 184 -4.70 15.62 -0.67
C PRO A 184 -3.92 16.59 0.22
N ILE A 185 -2.62 16.37 0.34
CA ILE A 185 -1.71 17.30 1.02
C ILE A 185 -0.86 17.99 -0.03
N PRO A 186 -0.64 19.31 0.09
CA PRO A 186 0.21 20.05 -0.84
C PRO A 186 1.60 19.46 -0.96
N ALA A 187 2.25 19.68 -2.10
CA ALA A 187 3.55 19.14 -2.47
C ALA A 187 4.56 19.13 -1.32
N GLY A 188 5.11 17.95 -1.02
CA GLY A 188 6.17 17.74 -0.04
C GLY A 188 5.82 16.87 1.17
N VAL A 189 4.57 16.49 1.37
CA VAL A 189 4.18 15.61 2.48
C VAL A 189 3.41 14.41 1.96
N CYS A 190 3.96 13.22 2.18
CA CYS A 190 3.42 11.97 1.72
C CYS A 190 2.13 11.59 2.47
N CYS A 191 0.99 11.56 1.79
CA CYS A 191 -0.25 10.96 2.29
C CYS A 191 -1.07 10.31 1.18
N PRO A 192 -1.81 9.26 1.51
CA PRO A 192 -2.45 8.37 0.55
C PRO A 192 -3.70 8.97 -0.11
N ILE A 193 -4.00 8.46 -1.24
CA ILE A 193 -4.82 8.97 -2.31
C ILE A 193 -6.30 9.00 -2.07
N ILE A 194 -6.89 9.94 -2.82
CA ILE A 194 -8.30 10.05 -3.11
C ILE A 194 -8.54 9.76 -4.59
N TRP A 195 -9.42 8.82 -4.90
CA TRP A 195 -10.16 8.83 -6.12
C TRP A 195 -11.17 9.99 -6.05
N ARG A 196 -11.14 10.92 -7.04
CA ARG A 196 -12.23 11.87 -7.24
C ARG A 196 -13.21 11.28 -8.25
N PRO A 197 -14.47 11.04 -7.88
CA PRO A 197 -15.56 11.37 -8.76
C PRO A 197 -15.59 12.91 -8.84
N GLU A 198 -15.85 13.47 -10.00
CA GLU A 198 -15.86 14.90 -10.27
C GLU A 198 -16.53 15.69 -9.15
N MET A 199 -15.75 16.49 -8.42
CA MET A 199 -16.29 17.44 -7.49
C MET A 199 -16.76 18.66 -8.28
N PRO A 200 -17.95 19.19 -8.05
CA PRO A 200 -18.38 20.42 -8.65
C PRO A 200 -17.37 21.53 -8.32
N THR A 201 -16.92 22.26 -9.33
CA THR A 201 -16.07 23.44 -9.19
C THR A 201 -16.76 24.44 -8.27
N GLY A 202 -16.28 24.62 -7.03
CA GLY A 202 -16.82 25.59 -6.09
C GLY A 202 -16.81 25.24 -4.60
N ALA A 203 -16.46 24.01 -4.22
CA ALA A 203 -16.41 23.65 -2.80
C ALA A 203 -15.07 24.05 -2.17
N HIS A 204 -15.05 25.12 -1.38
CA HIS A 204 -13.94 25.46 -0.50
C HIS A 204 -13.80 24.39 0.61
N ALA A 205 -12.58 23.88 0.80
CA ALA A 205 -12.26 22.97 1.90
C ALA A 205 -12.45 23.71 3.25
N PRO A 206 -13.13 23.11 4.24
CA PRO A 206 -13.20 23.70 5.58
C PRO A 206 -11.82 23.64 6.26
N SER A 207 -11.45 24.75 6.90
CA SER A 207 -10.21 24.91 7.68
C SER A 207 -10.19 23.94 8.88
N PRO A 208 -9.05 23.33 9.25
CA PRO A 208 -8.98 22.44 10.40
C PRO A 208 -8.81 23.22 11.69
N ALA A 209 -9.90 23.64 12.29
CA ALA A 209 -9.91 24.15 13.66
C ALA A 209 -10.81 23.26 14.52
N GLY A 210 -10.20 22.51 15.43
CA GLY A 210 -10.85 21.86 16.57
C GLY A 210 -11.22 20.39 16.43
N GLY A 211 -10.58 19.54 17.23
CA GLY A 211 -11.11 18.33 17.83
C GLY A 211 -11.53 17.16 16.91
N THR A 212 -10.60 16.41 16.37
CA THR A 212 -10.91 15.44 15.28
C THR A 212 -10.85 13.94 15.61
N THR A 213 -10.83 13.51 16.86
CA THR A 213 -10.74 12.08 17.21
C THR A 213 -12.07 11.30 17.04
N GLY A 214 -13.21 11.96 17.05
CA GLY A 214 -14.52 11.34 16.88
C GLY A 214 -14.91 11.08 15.40
N TRP A 215 -14.47 11.94 14.50
CA TRP A 215 -14.87 11.91 13.10
C TRP A 215 -14.26 10.73 12.34
N TRP A 216 -13.03 10.35 12.67
CA TRP A 216 -12.32 9.23 12.04
C TRP A 216 -12.97 7.87 12.30
N ARG A 217 -13.55 7.64 13.47
CA ARG A 217 -14.18 6.35 13.82
C ARG A 217 -15.43 6.07 13.00
N ASN A 218 -16.21 7.09 12.69
CA ASN A 218 -17.46 6.91 11.94
C ASN A 218 -17.21 6.85 10.43
N THR A 219 -16.33 7.70 9.89
CA THR A 219 -16.09 7.79 8.44
C THR A 219 -15.36 6.57 7.89
N ALA A 220 -14.40 6.02 8.62
CA ALA A 220 -13.72 4.78 8.21
C ALA A 220 -14.70 3.59 8.20
N ARG A 221 -15.54 3.48 9.25
CA ARG A 221 -16.53 2.41 9.36
C ARG A 221 -17.62 2.49 8.27
N GLU A 222 -18.12 3.68 8.00
CA GLU A 222 -19.14 3.88 6.97
C GLU A 222 -18.60 3.70 5.55
N ASN A 223 -17.38 4.17 5.25
CA ASN A 223 -16.80 4.05 3.92
C ASN A 223 -16.37 2.62 3.59
N ILE A 224 -15.79 1.87 4.52
CA ILE A 224 -15.48 0.44 4.32
C ILE A 224 -16.75 -0.38 4.19
N CYS A 225 -17.78 -0.11 5.01
CA CYS A 225 -19.07 -0.80 4.94
C CYS A 225 -19.90 -0.38 3.71
N ARG A 226 -19.84 0.88 3.28
CA ARG A 226 -20.54 1.37 2.09
C ARG A 226 -19.92 0.77 0.83
N TRP A 227 -18.60 0.67 0.78
CA TRP A 227 -17.88 0.07 -0.33
C TRP A 227 -18.23 -1.42 -0.51
N ARG A 228 -18.46 -2.17 0.56
CA ARG A 228 -18.95 -3.56 0.50
C ARG A 228 -20.39 -3.70 -0.04
N ARG A 229 -21.21 -2.64 0.00
CA ARG A 229 -22.64 -2.71 -0.34
C ARG A 229 -23.04 -2.07 -1.66
N THR A 230 -22.23 -1.20 -2.27
CA THR A 230 -22.68 -0.34 -3.37
C THR A 230 -21.84 -0.39 -4.64
N ALA A 231 -20.91 -1.32 -4.79
CA ALA A 231 -20.10 -1.42 -6.00
C ALA A 231 -20.66 -2.41 -7.02
N PRO A 232 -21.44 -1.97 -8.03
CA PRO A 232 -21.53 -2.64 -9.29
C PRO A 232 -20.63 -1.92 -10.28
N GLY A 233 -19.41 -2.42 -10.50
CA GLY A 233 -18.48 -1.88 -11.48
C GLY A 233 -17.07 -2.40 -11.26
N PRO A 234 -16.19 -2.34 -12.26
CA PRO A 234 -14.89 -2.98 -12.20
C PRO A 234 -14.04 -2.36 -11.10
N THR A 235 -13.93 -3.09 -10.04
CA THR A 235 -13.12 -2.78 -8.88
C THR A 235 -11.64 -2.86 -9.27
N PHE A 236 -10.91 -1.80 -9.05
CA PHE A 236 -9.47 -1.76 -9.31
C PHE A 236 -8.71 -2.51 -8.25
N LEU A 237 -7.95 -3.43 -8.69
CA LEU A 237 -7.46 -4.46 -7.85
C LEU A 237 -6.11 -4.93 -8.32
N ILE A 238 -5.21 -5.04 -7.42
CA ILE A 238 -3.96 -5.74 -7.61
C ILE A 238 -4.31 -7.22 -7.78
N PRO A 239 -4.09 -7.85 -8.95
CA PRO A 239 -4.30 -9.27 -9.09
C PRO A 239 -3.32 -10.01 -8.18
N ARG A 240 -3.84 -10.91 -7.35
CA ARG A 240 -3.02 -12.00 -6.83
C ARG A 240 -2.87 -13.01 -7.95
N THR A 241 -1.67 -13.28 -8.35
CA THR A 241 -1.30 -14.50 -9.06
C THR A 241 -1.10 -15.62 -8.07
#